data_373fe3d668583c1d98ff581a7eb03d98
#
_entry.id   373fe3d668583c1d98ff581a7eb03d98
#
_cell.length_a   1.000
_cell.length_b   1.000
_cell.length_c   1.000
_cell.angle_alpha   90.00
_cell.angle_beta   90.00
_cell.angle_gamma   90.00
#
_symmetry.space_group_name_H-M   'P 1'
#
loop_
_entity.id
_entity.type
_entity.pdbx_description
1 polymer ?
#
loop_
_entity_poly.entity_id
_entity_poly.type
_entity_poly.pdbx_seq_one_letter_code
_entity_poly.pdbx_strand_id
1 'polypeptide(L)'
;MRTISAIKKTALAGAFASLVGVGSTQAQVQPANADLSRGEELYGEHCASCHGVNLEGQEDWQSPDGDGVLRAPPHDRTGHTWHHDDALLFSYTKFGGKAALLSMGVTGVISGMPGFEDTLSDQDVWDVLAFIKSTWPERLQEAQKQRTLMAQPQGN
;
A
#
# COMPACT_ATOMS: atom_id res chain seq x y z
N MET A 1 43.94 -45.18 -53.75
CA MET A 1 42.84 -45.50 -52.84
C MET A 1 42.99 -44.54 -51.64
N ARG A 2 42.13 -43.49 -51.51
CA ARG A 2 42.15 -42.52 -50.41
C ARG A 2 40.89 -42.70 -49.59
N THR A 3 41.04 -43.15 -48.36
CA THR A 3 39.93 -43.34 -47.39
C THR A 3 39.60 -42.01 -46.75
N ILE A 4 38.36 -41.59 -46.90
CA ILE A 4 37.84 -40.32 -46.31
C ILE A 4 37.28 -40.68 -44.93
N SER A 5 37.91 -40.12 -43.88
CA SER A 5 37.45 -40.28 -42.50
C SER A 5 36.31 -39.30 -42.21
N ALA A 6 35.16 -39.81 -41.76
CA ALA A 6 33.99 -39.04 -41.42
C ALA A 6 34.10 -38.49 -39.99
N ILE A 7 34.10 -37.19 -39.85
CA ILE A 7 34.07 -36.50 -38.54
C ILE A 7 32.62 -36.44 -38.05
N LYS A 8 32.32 -37.12 -36.95
CA LYS A 8 31.05 -37.05 -36.26
C LYS A 8 31.01 -35.74 -35.43
N LYS A 9 30.13 -34.81 -35.80
CA LYS A 9 29.80 -33.63 -35.00
C LYS A 9 28.82 -34.00 -33.89
N THR A 10 29.29 -33.99 -32.64
CA THR A 10 28.46 -34.15 -31.45
C THR A 10 27.82 -32.80 -31.13
N ALA A 11 26.52 -32.69 -31.27
CA ALA A 11 25.75 -31.50 -30.86
C ALA A 11 25.53 -31.55 -29.34
N LEU A 12 26.10 -30.59 -28.62
CA LEU A 12 25.88 -30.41 -27.21
C LEU A 12 24.58 -29.59 -27.03
N ALA A 13 23.48 -30.23 -26.61
CA ALA A 13 22.25 -29.58 -26.30
C ALA A 13 22.36 -28.94 -24.90
N GLY A 14 22.55 -27.62 -24.88
CA GLY A 14 22.51 -26.84 -23.63
C GLY A 14 21.08 -26.70 -23.13
N ALA A 15 20.76 -27.33 -22.02
CA ALA A 15 19.50 -27.11 -21.32
C ALA A 15 19.56 -25.78 -20.59
N PHE A 16 18.84 -24.76 -21.08
CA PHE A 16 18.59 -23.54 -20.33
C PHE A 16 17.53 -23.84 -19.26
N ALA A 17 17.96 -23.97 -18.02
CA ALA A 17 17.05 -23.99 -16.87
C ALA A 17 16.59 -22.55 -16.60
N SER A 18 15.35 -22.25 -16.99
CA SER A 18 14.67 -20.98 -16.60
C SER A 18 14.39 -21.01 -15.11
N LEU A 19 15.17 -20.28 -14.32
CA LEU A 19 14.84 -19.98 -12.93
C LEU A 19 13.61 -19.06 -12.92
N VAL A 20 12.44 -19.63 -12.71
CA VAL A 20 11.24 -18.86 -12.35
C VAL A 20 11.47 -18.37 -10.93
N GLY A 21 11.86 -17.10 -10.81
CA GLY A 21 11.94 -16.42 -9.53
C GLY A 21 10.56 -16.38 -8.91
N VAL A 22 10.33 -17.17 -7.86
CA VAL A 22 9.16 -17.05 -6.99
C VAL A 22 9.35 -15.73 -6.25
N GLY A 23 8.76 -14.65 -6.77
CA GLY A 23 8.69 -13.39 -6.07
C GLY A 23 7.92 -13.62 -4.76
N SER A 24 8.62 -13.59 -3.64
CA SER A 24 7.98 -13.57 -2.33
C SER A 24 7.14 -12.30 -2.27
N THR A 25 5.81 -12.42 -2.31
CA THR A 25 4.90 -11.34 -1.93
C THR A 25 5.10 -11.12 -0.43
N GLN A 26 6.05 -10.26 -0.09
CA GLN A 26 6.17 -9.82 1.30
C GLN A 26 4.90 -9.06 1.64
N ALA A 27 4.27 -9.42 2.74
CA ALA A 27 3.15 -8.66 3.28
C ALA A 27 3.61 -7.21 3.47
N GLN A 28 2.82 -6.26 2.95
CA GLN A 28 3.13 -4.84 3.08
C GLN A 28 3.00 -4.44 4.55
N VAL A 29 4.14 -4.17 5.17
CA VAL A 29 4.27 -3.72 6.55
C VAL A 29 5.13 -2.47 6.53
N GLN A 30 4.77 -1.48 7.34
CA GLN A 30 5.53 -0.25 7.44
C GLN A 30 7.00 -0.54 7.76
N PRO A 31 7.96 -0.06 6.97
CA PRO A 31 9.37 -0.26 7.22
C PRO A 31 9.85 0.56 8.43
N ALA A 32 10.87 0.05 9.12
CA ALA A 32 11.43 0.70 10.31
C ALA A 32 12.17 2.02 10.01
N ASN A 33 12.50 2.28 8.75
CA ASN A 33 13.21 3.47 8.29
C ASN A 33 12.30 4.58 7.75
N ALA A 34 11.01 4.56 8.08
CA ALA A 34 10.09 5.60 7.67
C ALA A 34 10.47 6.96 8.30
N ASP A 35 10.49 8.00 7.47
CA ASP A 35 10.87 9.37 7.86
C ASP A 35 9.61 10.18 8.20
N LEU A 36 9.43 10.48 9.49
CA LEU A 36 8.26 11.23 9.98
C LEU A 36 8.23 12.67 9.48
N SER A 37 9.38 13.34 9.36
CA SER A 37 9.44 14.73 8.89
C SER A 37 9.08 14.80 7.41
N ARG A 38 9.58 13.88 6.61
CA ARG A 38 9.20 13.77 5.20
C ARG A 38 7.72 13.41 5.05
N GLY A 39 7.21 12.53 5.90
CA GLY A 39 5.80 12.16 5.95
C GLY A 39 4.88 13.34 6.26
N GLU A 40 5.26 14.20 7.21
CA GLU A 40 4.51 15.42 7.55
C GLU A 40 4.48 16.42 6.37
N GLU A 41 5.62 16.63 5.72
CA GLU A 41 5.71 17.50 4.53
C GLU A 41 4.79 16.98 3.41
N LEU A 42 4.90 15.70 3.05
CA LEU A 42 4.09 15.07 2.01
C LEU A 42 2.60 15.05 2.35
N TYR A 43 2.26 14.84 3.63
CA TYR A 43 0.87 14.94 4.09
C TYR A 43 0.32 16.35 3.85
N GLY A 44 1.07 17.37 4.18
CA GLY A 44 0.71 18.77 3.94
C GLY A 44 0.47 19.06 2.47
N GLU A 45 1.31 18.54 1.59
CA GLU A 45 1.25 18.78 0.14
C GLU A 45 0.12 18.02 -0.56
N HIS A 46 -0.13 16.77 -0.16
CA HIS A 46 -0.97 15.85 -0.94
C HIS A 46 -2.27 15.41 -0.24
N CYS A 47 -2.34 15.48 1.07
CA CYS A 47 -3.44 14.90 1.85
C CYS A 47 -4.29 15.94 2.60
N ALA A 48 -3.64 16.97 3.14
CA ALA A 48 -4.28 17.92 4.05
C ALA A 48 -5.44 18.71 3.43
N SER A 49 -5.44 18.92 2.12
CA SER A 49 -6.53 19.61 1.41
C SER A 49 -7.90 18.91 1.56
N CYS A 50 -7.90 17.59 1.73
CA CYS A 50 -9.10 16.79 1.93
C CYS A 50 -9.24 16.28 3.37
N HIS A 51 -8.12 15.83 3.98
CA HIS A 51 -8.14 15.20 5.31
C HIS A 51 -7.90 16.16 6.46
N GLY A 52 -7.75 17.48 6.16
CA GLY A 52 -7.51 18.52 7.15
C GLY A 52 -6.03 18.63 7.55
N VAL A 53 -5.59 19.85 7.87
CA VAL A 53 -4.19 20.13 8.28
C VAL A 53 -3.86 19.56 9.65
N ASN A 54 -4.88 19.32 10.49
CA ASN A 54 -4.76 18.68 11.80
C ASN A 54 -5.29 17.24 11.78
N LEU A 55 -5.40 16.62 10.61
CA LEU A 55 -5.92 15.26 10.40
C LEU A 55 -7.42 15.10 10.77
N GLU A 56 -8.17 16.19 10.87
CA GLU A 56 -9.56 16.26 11.33
C GLU A 56 -10.60 15.73 10.34
N GLY A 57 -10.21 15.54 9.05
CA GLY A 57 -11.13 15.12 7.99
C GLY A 57 -12.16 16.19 7.60
N GLN A 58 -13.18 15.77 6.89
CA GLN A 58 -14.32 16.59 6.49
C GLN A 58 -15.48 16.41 7.46
N GLU A 59 -16.30 17.48 7.61
CA GLU A 59 -17.53 17.40 8.40
C GLU A 59 -18.47 16.34 7.84
N ASP A 60 -19.16 15.62 8.70
CA ASP A 60 -20.07 14.53 8.34
C ASP A 60 -19.44 13.43 7.45
N TRP A 61 -18.14 13.15 7.64
CA TRP A 61 -17.39 12.19 6.83
C TRP A 61 -18.01 10.78 6.76
N GLN A 62 -18.88 10.41 7.68
CA GLN A 62 -19.60 9.13 7.68
C GLN A 62 -20.78 9.10 6.69
N SER A 63 -21.12 10.24 6.10
CA SER A 63 -22.17 10.38 5.12
C SER A 63 -21.60 10.82 3.77
N PRO A 64 -22.10 10.28 2.64
CA PRO A 64 -21.72 10.77 1.33
C PRO A 64 -22.18 12.22 1.13
N ASP A 65 -21.54 12.92 0.21
CA ASP A 65 -21.98 14.23 -0.25
C ASP A 65 -23.22 14.15 -1.16
N GLY A 66 -23.64 15.29 -1.75
CA GLY A 66 -24.80 15.38 -2.63
C GLY A 66 -24.67 14.57 -3.93
N ASP A 67 -23.45 14.21 -4.34
CA ASP A 67 -23.13 13.38 -5.52
C ASP A 67 -22.93 11.90 -5.14
N GLY A 68 -23.10 11.55 -3.89
CA GLY A 68 -22.94 10.20 -3.38
C GLY A 68 -21.48 9.80 -3.12
N VAL A 69 -20.54 10.75 -3.14
CA VAL A 69 -19.12 10.52 -2.91
C VAL A 69 -18.80 10.54 -1.42
N LEU A 70 -18.07 9.54 -0.93
CA LEU A 70 -17.61 9.52 0.47
C LEU A 70 -16.66 10.69 0.73
N ARG A 71 -16.95 11.40 1.81
CA ARG A 71 -16.09 12.47 2.32
C ARG A 71 -14.82 11.93 2.94
N ALA A 72 -13.76 12.75 2.99
CA ALA A 72 -12.49 12.36 3.55
C ALA A 72 -12.60 12.18 5.09
N PRO A 73 -12.31 10.97 5.61
CA PRO A 73 -12.39 10.71 7.04
C PRO A 73 -11.21 11.37 7.78
N PRO A 74 -11.36 11.60 9.10
CA PRO A 74 -10.25 11.98 9.95
C PRO A 74 -9.16 10.90 9.98
N HIS A 75 -7.92 11.34 10.05
CA HIS A 75 -6.77 10.48 10.28
C HIS A 75 -6.26 10.54 11.71
N ASP A 76 -6.82 11.39 12.54
CA ASP A 76 -6.55 11.47 13.97
C ASP A 76 -7.25 10.33 14.77
N ARG A 77 -7.21 10.43 16.09
CA ARG A 77 -7.85 9.45 16.99
C ARG A 77 -9.37 9.36 16.86
N THR A 78 -10.05 10.36 16.26
CA THR A 78 -11.50 10.41 16.11
C THR A 78 -12.00 9.69 14.86
N GLY A 79 -11.11 9.46 13.89
CA GLY A 79 -11.38 8.70 12.69
C GLY A 79 -11.27 7.18 12.91
N HIS A 80 -11.20 6.44 11.81
CA HIS A 80 -11.13 4.98 11.86
C HIS A 80 -9.89 4.39 11.16
N THR A 81 -8.92 5.21 10.74
CA THR A 81 -7.70 4.76 10.05
C THR A 81 -6.94 3.70 10.83
N TRP A 82 -6.87 3.83 12.15
CA TRP A 82 -6.23 2.88 13.05
C TRP A 82 -6.94 1.51 13.16
N HIS A 83 -8.12 1.36 12.55
CA HIS A 83 -8.82 0.07 12.44
C HIS A 83 -8.31 -0.80 11.28
N HIS A 84 -7.48 -0.27 10.41
CA HIS A 84 -6.99 -0.96 9.21
C HIS A 84 -5.55 -1.40 9.37
N ASP A 85 -5.20 -2.52 8.72
CA ASP A 85 -3.83 -3.01 8.64
C ASP A 85 -2.98 -2.20 7.63
N ASP A 86 -1.67 -2.37 7.69
CA ASP A 86 -0.72 -1.64 6.87
C ASP A 86 -0.92 -1.86 5.37
N ALA A 87 -1.22 -3.08 4.96
CA ALA A 87 -1.40 -3.40 3.55
C ALA A 87 -2.59 -2.67 2.95
N LEU A 88 -3.70 -2.61 3.70
CA LEU A 88 -4.89 -1.88 3.28
C LEU A 88 -4.63 -0.37 3.23
N LEU A 89 -4.01 0.20 4.27
CA LEU A 89 -3.68 1.63 4.30
C LEU A 89 -2.76 2.02 3.14
N PHE A 90 -1.74 1.20 2.89
CA PHE A 90 -0.83 1.41 1.76
C PHE A 90 -1.57 1.34 0.41
N SER A 91 -2.41 0.33 0.22
CA SER A 91 -3.17 0.16 -1.03
C SER A 91 -4.14 1.31 -1.28
N TYR A 92 -4.81 1.79 -0.23
CA TYR A 92 -5.70 2.95 -0.32
C TYR A 92 -4.96 4.20 -0.76
N THR A 93 -3.79 4.46 -0.18
CA THR A 93 -2.98 5.62 -0.52
C THR A 93 -2.39 5.48 -1.92
N LYS A 94 -1.80 4.33 -2.23
CA LYS A 94 -1.11 4.14 -3.50
C LYS A 94 -2.06 4.10 -4.69
N PHE A 95 -3.12 3.30 -4.61
CA PHE A 95 -4.00 3.02 -5.76
C PHE A 95 -5.33 3.79 -5.71
N GLY A 96 -5.60 4.51 -4.64
CA GLY A 96 -6.82 5.26 -4.42
C GLY A 96 -7.98 4.43 -3.88
N GLY A 97 -8.97 5.12 -3.31
CA GLY A 97 -10.07 4.47 -2.61
C GLY A 97 -10.94 3.59 -3.51
N LYS A 98 -11.15 3.97 -4.76
CA LYS A 98 -11.93 3.15 -5.71
C LYS A 98 -11.29 1.78 -5.96
N ALA A 99 -9.99 1.75 -6.22
CA ALA A 99 -9.27 0.50 -6.47
C ALA A 99 -9.22 -0.38 -5.21
N ALA A 100 -8.96 0.24 -4.05
CA ALA A 100 -8.93 -0.46 -2.78
C ALA A 100 -10.29 -1.08 -2.42
N LEU A 101 -11.40 -0.35 -2.56
CA LEU A 101 -12.75 -0.86 -2.34
C LEU A 101 -13.08 -2.04 -3.27
N LEU A 102 -12.76 -1.93 -4.55
CA LEU A 102 -12.98 -3.01 -5.51
C LEU A 102 -12.18 -4.27 -5.16
N SER A 103 -10.93 -4.12 -4.69
CA SER A 103 -10.11 -5.26 -4.27
C SER A 103 -10.68 -6.02 -3.08
N MET A 104 -11.45 -5.35 -2.23
CA MET A 104 -12.18 -5.92 -1.10
C MET A 104 -13.58 -6.45 -1.49
N GLY A 105 -13.97 -6.37 -2.77
CA GLY A 105 -15.31 -6.75 -3.23
C GLY A 105 -16.42 -5.76 -2.86
N VAL A 106 -16.07 -4.56 -2.40
CA VAL A 106 -17.04 -3.50 -2.06
C VAL A 106 -17.46 -2.77 -3.32
N THR A 107 -18.75 -2.82 -3.63
CA THR A 107 -19.38 -2.17 -4.79
C THR A 107 -20.49 -1.22 -4.34
N GLY A 108 -20.82 -0.25 -5.19
CA GLY A 108 -21.89 0.72 -4.88
C GLY A 108 -21.46 1.86 -3.95
N VAL A 109 -20.17 1.94 -3.61
CA VAL A 109 -19.57 3.03 -2.83
C VAL A 109 -18.67 3.85 -3.76
N ILE A 110 -18.82 5.16 -3.74
CA ILE A 110 -18.00 6.08 -4.54
C ILE A 110 -16.98 6.73 -3.59
N SER A 111 -15.70 6.44 -3.82
CA SER A 111 -14.61 7.11 -3.10
C SER A 111 -14.05 8.25 -3.93
N GLY A 112 -13.90 9.42 -3.33
CA GLY A 112 -13.22 10.57 -3.92
C GLY A 112 -11.70 10.57 -3.73
N MET A 113 -11.14 9.62 -2.96
CA MET A 113 -9.69 9.56 -2.72
C MET A 113 -8.95 9.09 -3.97
N PRO A 114 -8.05 9.94 -4.54
CA PRO A 114 -7.23 9.55 -5.68
C PRO A 114 -6.15 8.55 -5.28
N GLY A 115 -5.55 7.87 -6.26
CA GLY A 115 -4.31 7.13 -6.07
C GLY A 115 -3.09 8.03 -6.27
N PHE A 116 -1.99 7.70 -5.62
CA PHE A 116 -0.74 8.45 -5.67
C PHE A 116 0.42 7.65 -6.30
N GLU A 117 0.12 6.53 -7.00
CA GLU A 117 1.16 5.65 -7.57
C GLU A 117 2.08 6.34 -8.58
N ASP A 118 1.58 7.36 -9.31
CA ASP A 118 2.35 8.14 -10.27
C ASP A 118 3.05 9.37 -9.64
N THR A 119 2.76 9.68 -8.37
CA THR A 119 3.22 10.92 -7.70
C THR A 119 4.15 10.63 -6.54
N LEU A 120 3.87 9.58 -5.76
CA LEU A 120 4.61 9.19 -4.57
C LEU A 120 5.29 7.83 -4.78
N SER A 121 6.55 7.73 -4.37
CA SER A 121 7.23 6.44 -4.25
C SER A 121 6.61 5.60 -3.14
N ASP A 122 6.89 4.30 -3.11
CA ASP A 122 6.46 3.41 -2.01
C ASP A 122 6.99 3.90 -0.65
N GLN A 123 8.20 4.44 -0.61
CA GLN A 123 8.78 5.00 0.60
C GLN A 123 8.03 6.27 1.05
N ASP A 124 7.69 7.18 0.12
CA ASP A 124 6.90 8.38 0.43
C ASP A 124 5.52 8.02 1.01
N VAL A 125 4.86 6.98 0.45
CA VAL A 125 3.60 6.47 1.01
C VAL A 125 3.79 5.97 2.44
N TRP A 126 4.87 5.22 2.70
CA TRP A 126 5.16 4.74 4.06
C TRP A 126 5.51 5.88 5.02
N ASP A 127 6.20 6.92 4.57
CA ASP A 127 6.54 8.08 5.38
C ASP A 127 5.27 8.84 5.80
N VAL A 128 4.33 9.07 4.87
CA VAL A 128 3.02 9.66 5.18
C VAL A 128 2.24 8.82 6.18
N LEU A 129 2.16 7.49 5.98
CA LEU A 129 1.46 6.61 6.90
C LEU A 129 2.12 6.56 8.28
N ALA A 130 3.45 6.61 8.35
CA ALA A 130 4.19 6.69 9.60
C ALA A 130 3.90 7.99 10.35
N PHE A 131 3.88 9.14 9.65
CA PHE A 131 3.50 10.42 10.23
C PHE A 131 2.08 10.36 10.82
N ILE A 132 1.09 9.92 10.06
CA ILE A 132 -0.29 9.78 10.55
C ILE A 132 -0.34 8.93 11.82
N LYS A 133 0.29 7.76 11.82
CA LYS A 133 0.32 6.85 12.97
C LYS A 133 1.01 7.46 14.19
N SER A 134 2.05 8.29 13.99
CA SER A 134 2.80 8.93 15.07
C SER A 134 1.95 9.90 15.88
N THR A 135 0.87 10.44 15.30
CA THR A 135 -0.05 11.36 15.96
C THR A 135 -1.05 10.67 16.89
N TRP A 136 -1.17 9.35 16.81
CA TRP A 136 -2.14 8.60 17.61
C TRP A 136 -1.63 8.35 19.04
N PRO A 137 -2.53 8.28 20.01
CA PRO A 137 -2.19 7.75 21.33
C PRO A 137 -1.59 6.34 21.22
N GLU A 138 -0.62 6.01 22.07
CA GLU A 138 0.11 4.73 22.06
C GLU A 138 -0.81 3.50 21.99
N ARG A 139 -1.93 3.52 22.72
CA ARG A 139 -2.92 2.42 22.68
C ARG A 139 -3.50 2.18 21.29
N LEU A 140 -3.67 3.24 20.45
CA LEU A 140 -4.19 3.10 19.09
C LEU A 140 -3.10 2.66 18.12
N GLN A 141 -1.87 3.11 18.31
CA GLN A 141 -0.71 2.61 17.57
C GLN A 141 -0.54 1.10 17.79
N GLU A 142 -0.62 0.64 19.04
CA GLU A 142 -0.52 -0.79 19.34
C GLU A 142 -1.71 -1.59 18.78
N ALA A 143 -2.94 -1.06 18.87
CA ALA A 143 -4.12 -1.70 18.30
C ALA A 143 -4.00 -1.88 16.78
N GLN A 144 -3.51 -0.86 16.05
CA GLN A 144 -3.29 -0.92 14.61
C GLN A 144 -2.16 -1.92 14.27
N LYS A 145 -1.06 -1.89 15.01
CA LYS A 145 0.04 -2.85 14.85
C LYS A 145 -0.45 -4.30 14.99
N GLN A 146 -1.29 -4.58 15.99
CA GLN A 146 -1.86 -5.93 16.17
C GLN A 146 -2.73 -6.34 14.97
N ARG A 147 -3.49 -5.42 14.38
CA ARG A 147 -4.27 -5.69 13.16
C ARG A 147 -3.36 -6.06 11.99
N THR A 148 -2.27 -5.32 11.79
CA THR A 148 -1.27 -5.63 10.77
C THR A 148 -0.69 -7.03 10.97
N LEU A 149 -0.32 -7.39 12.20
CA LEU A 149 0.22 -8.72 12.51
C LEU A 149 -0.79 -9.85 12.24
N MET A 150 -2.08 -9.62 12.56
CA MET A 150 -3.15 -10.59 12.31
C MET A 150 -3.49 -10.75 10.82
N ALA A 151 -3.33 -9.70 10.02
CA ALA A 151 -3.61 -9.71 8.59
C ALA A 151 -2.49 -10.40 7.77
N GLN A 152 -1.31 -10.61 8.36
CA GLN A 152 -0.22 -11.31 7.68
C GLN A 152 -0.57 -12.78 7.44
N PRO A 153 -0.21 -13.35 6.27
CA PRO A 153 -0.35 -14.77 6.03
C PRO A 153 0.41 -15.54 7.12
N GLN A 154 -0.30 -16.39 7.86
CA GLN A 154 0.34 -17.30 8.80
C GLN A 154 1.16 -18.29 7.97
N GLY A 155 2.48 -18.22 8.04
CA GLY A 155 3.37 -19.15 7.37
C GLY A 155 3.05 -20.59 7.84
N ASN A 156 2.61 -21.43 6.91
CA ASN A 156 2.50 -22.86 7.12
C ASN A 156 3.87 -23.51 6.93
#